data_73b931014f165bc2aaeab5d411230d2e
#
_entry.id   73b931014f165bc2aaeab5d411230d2e
#
_cell.length_a   1.000
_cell.length_b   1.000
_cell.length_c   1.000
_cell.angle_alpha   90.00
_cell.angle_beta   90.00
_cell.angle_gamma   90.00
#
_symmetry.space_group_name_H-M   'P 1'
#
loop_
_entity.id
_entity.type
_entity.pdbx_description
1 polymer ?
#
loop_
_entity_poly.entity_id
_entity_poly.type
_entity_poly.pdbx_seq_one_letter_code
_entity_poly.pdbx_strand_id
1 'polypeptide(L)'
;VLIETEHTNIVLDTGPDFRQQMLRENVQKVDAILFTHGHKDHTAGFDDIRGFNWKTKEAMEVYANEEVEIVLKRDFHYAFAEHKYPGVPNLNLNVIQNKNFMIRDVAITPIEVLHYKLPVFGYRIGDFSYITDANFISDSEKEKLKGSKVLVLNALRKSEHISHFTLDQAVAIAQEIGAEQTYLIHMSHQMGLHAEVDSELPEGINLAYDGLAVNL
;
A
#
# COMPACT_ATOMS: atom_id res chain seq x y z
N VAL A 1 -1.65 0.60 -4.79
CA VAL A 1 -2.35 -0.62 -5.22
C VAL A 1 -3.85 -0.38 -5.13
N LEU A 2 -4.62 -0.88 -6.11
CA LEU A 2 -6.08 -0.89 -6.06
C LEU A 2 -6.57 -2.29 -5.71
N ILE A 3 -7.49 -2.37 -4.77
CA ILE A 3 -8.19 -3.59 -4.38
C ILE A 3 -9.67 -3.40 -4.70
N GLU A 4 -10.21 -4.28 -5.51
CA GLU A 4 -11.61 -4.26 -5.94
C GLU A 4 -12.31 -5.51 -5.42
N THR A 5 -13.40 -5.31 -4.69
CA THR A 5 -14.34 -6.37 -4.32
C THR A 5 -15.68 -6.14 -5.04
N GLU A 6 -16.66 -7.00 -4.83
CA GLU A 6 -17.99 -6.81 -5.42
C GLU A 6 -18.62 -5.46 -5.05
N HIS A 7 -18.31 -4.93 -3.85
CA HIS A 7 -19.00 -3.74 -3.31
C HIS A 7 -18.08 -2.60 -2.91
N THR A 8 -16.77 -2.84 -2.76
CA THR A 8 -15.84 -1.88 -2.16
C THR A 8 -14.52 -1.81 -2.94
N ASN A 9 -14.09 -0.59 -3.28
CA ASN A 9 -12.81 -0.28 -3.91
C ASN A 9 -11.92 0.45 -2.93
N ILE A 10 -10.78 -0.14 -2.57
CA ILE A 10 -9.80 0.41 -1.64
C ILE A 10 -8.50 0.68 -2.38
N VAL A 11 -7.93 1.87 -2.20
CA VAL A 11 -6.60 2.19 -2.68
C VAL A 11 -5.61 2.19 -1.52
N LEU A 12 -4.52 1.44 -1.66
CA LEU A 12 -3.38 1.48 -0.75
C LEU A 12 -2.39 2.52 -1.28
N ASP A 13 -2.19 3.57 -0.48
CA ASP A 13 -1.35 4.75 -0.76
C ASP A 13 -1.74 5.57 -2.00
N THR A 14 -1.43 6.85 -1.97
CA THR A 14 -1.62 7.80 -3.06
C THR A 14 -0.26 8.42 -3.44
N GLY A 15 0.56 7.65 -4.14
CA GLY A 15 1.87 8.12 -4.61
C GLY A 15 1.77 9.27 -5.62
N PRO A 16 2.91 9.83 -6.08
CA PRO A 16 2.95 10.98 -7.00
C PRO A 16 2.17 10.76 -8.30
N ASP A 17 2.15 9.52 -8.79
CA ASP A 17 1.47 9.13 -10.04
C ASP A 17 0.01 8.67 -9.84
N PHE A 18 -0.54 8.81 -8.63
CA PHE A 18 -1.89 8.35 -8.28
C PHE A 18 -2.93 8.75 -9.33
N ARG A 19 -2.95 10.03 -9.71
CA ARG A 19 -3.89 10.53 -10.73
C ARG A 19 -3.71 9.82 -12.07
N GLN A 20 -2.47 9.64 -12.54
CA GLN A 20 -2.18 8.98 -13.82
C GLN A 20 -2.59 7.51 -13.77
N GLN A 21 -2.33 6.85 -12.65
CA GLN A 21 -2.71 5.45 -12.42
C GLN A 21 -4.23 5.28 -12.48
N MET A 22 -4.99 6.13 -11.76
CA MET A 22 -6.45 6.09 -11.77
C MET A 22 -7.05 6.35 -13.16
N LEU A 23 -6.46 7.27 -13.93
CA LEU A 23 -6.89 7.56 -15.31
C LEU A 23 -6.55 6.41 -16.26
N ARG A 24 -5.34 5.85 -16.17
CA ARG A 24 -4.89 4.72 -17.02
C ARG A 24 -5.79 3.50 -16.85
N GLU A 25 -6.10 3.16 -15.61
CA GLU A 25 -6.94 1.99 -15.27
C GLU A 25 -8.44 2.32 -15.30
N ASN A 26 -8.82 3.54 -15.74
CA ASN A 26 -10.21 4.00 -15.83
C ASN A 26 -11.00 3.78 -14.53
N VAL A 27 -10.38 4.00 -13.37
CA VAL A 27 -11.01 3.82 -12.07
C VAL A 27 -12.11 4.85 -11.88
N GLN A 28 -13.33 4.38 -11.75
CA GLN A 28 -14.51 5.25 -11.69
C GLN A 28 -14.91 5.64 -10.26
N LYS A 29 -14.53 4.81 -9.29
CA LYS A 29 -14.92 4.96 -7.89
C LYS A 29 -13.82 4.44 -6.98
N VAL A 30 -13.55 5.16 -5.90
CA VAL A 30 -12.74 4.74 -4.77
C VAL A 30 -13.58 4.96 -3.52
N ASP A 31 -13.72 3.95 -2.69
CA ASP A 31 -14.51 4.00 -1.46
C ASP A 31 -13.66 4.38 -0.25
N ALA A 32 -12.39 4.00 -0.26
CA ALA A 32 -11.46 4.31 0.80
C ALA A 32 -10.01 4.39 0.32
N ILE A 33 -9.22 5.22 1.01
CA ILE A 33 -7.76 5.25 0.93
C ILE A 33 -7.21 4.69 2.25
N LEU A 34 -6.25 3.81 2.15
CA LEU A 34 -5.59 3.18 3.28
C LEU A 34 -4.08 3.42 3.18
N PHE A 35 -3.52 4.18 4.10
CA PHE A 35 -2.12 4.56 4.08
C PHE A 35 -1.23 3.59 4.85
N THR A 36 -0.09 3.26 4.27
CA THR A 36 0.96 2.47 4.91
C THR A 36 1.84 3.33 5.81
N HIS A 37 2.32 4.46 5.29
CA HIS A 37 3.16 5.42 6.02
C HIS A 37 3.19 6.80 5.34
N GLY A 38 3.87 7.77 5.98
CA GLY A 38 3.79 9.19 5.63
C GLY A 38 4.82 9.70 4.61
N HIS A 39 5.66 8.89 3.98
CA HIS A 39 6.62 9.35 2.99
C HIS A 39 5.93 9.88 1.72
N LYS A 40 6.63 10.77 1.00
CA LYS A 40 6.04 11.49 -0.13
C LYS A 40 5.71 10.61 -1.34
N ASP A 41 6.46 9.57 -1.56
CA ASP A 41 6.17 8.57 -2.59
C ASP A 41 4.89 7.75 -2.31
N HIS A 42 4.35 7.83 -1.07
CA HIS A 42 3.09 7.22 -0.66
C HIS A 42 1.94 8.23 -0.49
N THR A 43 2.23 9.52 -0.27
CA THR A 43 1.20 10.51 0.08
C THR A 43 1.07 11.68 -0.91
N ALA A 44 2.02 11.90 -1.83
CA ALA A 44 2.08 13.14 -2.63
C ALA A 44 0.89 13.34 -3.58
N GLY A 45 0.23 12.27 -4.01
CA GLY A 45 -0.96 12.33 -4.87
C GLY A 45 -2.29 12.50 -4.12
N PHE A 46 -2.26 12.66 -2.80
CA PHE A 46 -3.47 12.71 -1.97
C PHE A 46 -4.45 13.82 -2.38
N ASP A 47 -3.97 14.97 -2.84
CA ASP A 47 -4.85 16.06 -3.29
C ASP A 47 -5.79 15.64 -4.45
N ASP A 48 -5.39 14.68 -5.26
CA ASP A 48 -6.16 14.23 -6.42
C ASP A 48 -7.40 13.37 -6.06
N ILE A 49 -7.59 13.00 -4.78
CA ILE A 49 -8.84 12.37 -4.31
C ILE A 49 -10.06 13.26 -4.56
N ARG A 50 -9.86 14.58 -4.66
CA ARG A 50 -10.93 15.52 -4.98
C ARG A 50 -11.64 15.23 -6.31
N GLY A 51 -10.98 14.54 -7.25
CA GLY A 51 -11.62 14.08 -8.48
C GLY A 51 -12.77 13.10 -8.19
N PHE A 52 -12.59 12.21 -7.24
CA PHE A 52 -13.64 11.29 -6.78
C PHE A 52 -14.71 12.02 -5.97
N ASN A 53 -14.34 12.96 -5.08
CA ASN A 53 -15.31 13.77 -4.35
C ASN A 53 -16.24 14.55 -5.30
N TRP A 54 -15.68 15.09 -6.39
CA TRP A 54 -16.47 15.80 -7.41
C TRP A 54 -17.50 14.88 -8.08
N LYS A 55 -17.14 13.64 -8.32
CA LYS A 55 -17.96 12.65 -8.98
C LYS A 55 -19.04 12.07 -8.06
N THR A 56 -18.67 11.66 -6.84
CA THR A 56 -19.57 11.02 -5.88
C THR A 56 -20.39 12.01 -5.05
N LYS A 57 -19.89 13.24 -4.87
CA LYS A 57 -20.39 14.25 -3.92
C LYS A 57 -20.24 13.84 -2.45
N GLU A 58 -19.39 12.85 -2.17
CA GLU A 58 -19.17 12.30 -0.85
C GLU A 58 -17.74 12.60 -0.37
N ALA A 59 -17.53 12.58 0.94
CA ALA A 59 -16.22 12.62 1.55
C ALA A 59 -15.49 11.28 1.30
N MET A 60 -14.19 11.35 1.04
CA MET A 60 -13.34 10.16 0.93
C MET A 60 -13.05 9.60 2.33
N GLU A 61 -13.32 8.32 2.54
CA GLU A 61 -12.88 7.64 3.76
C GLU A 61 -11.36 7.38 3.70
N VAL A 62 -10.65 7.89 4.68
CA VAL A 62 -9.19 7.79 4.77
C VAL A 62 -8.81 7.10 6.06
N TYR A 63 -7.98 6.07 5.97
CA TYR A 63 -7.50 5.28 7.10
C TYR A 63 -5.99 5.42 7.21
N ALA A 64 -5.51 5.84 8.39
CA ALA A 64 -4.09 6.11 8.61
C ALA A 64 -3.76 5.95 10.10
N ASN A 65 -2.51 5.61 10.45
CA ASN A 65 -2.06 5.68 11.83
C ASN A 65 -1.82 7.14 12.27
N GLU A 66 -1.57 7.37 13.55
CA GLU A 66 -1.36 8.71 14.12
C GLU A 66 -0.20 9.47 13.45
N GLU A 67 0.85 8.78 13.05
CA GLU A 67 2.01 9.41 12.38
C GLU A 67 1.64 9.92 10.99
N VAL A 68 0.95 9.11 10.20
CA VAL A 68 0.46 9.51 8.88
C VAL A 68 -0.58 10.63 9.01
N GLU A 69 -1.45 10.58 10.02
CA GLU A 69 -2.38 11.67 10.32
C GLU A 69 -1.66 13.01 10.46
N ILE A 70 -0.55 13.04 11.24
CA ILE A 70 0.26 14.24 11.45
C ILE A 70 0.83 14.74 10.11
N VAL A 71 1.36 13.83 9.29
CA VAL A 71 1.92 14.15 7.97
C VAL A 71 0.84 14.71 7.04
N LEU A 72 -0.33 14.07 6.95
CA LEU A 72 -1.41 14.51 6.10
C LEU A 72 -1.93 15.90 6.52
N LYS A 73 -2.13 16.12 7.81
CA LYS A 73 -2.56 17.42 8.36
C LYS A 73 -1.54 18.54 8.12
N ARG A 74 -0.24 18.23 8.19
CA ARG A 74 0.83 19.20 7.90
C ARG A 74 0.87 19.57 6.42
N ASP A 75 0.87 18.56 5.55
CA ASP A 75 1.17 18.71 4.12
C ASP A 75 -0.07 19.16 3.31
N PHE A 76 -1.26 18.77 3.76
CA PHE A 76 -2.55 19.08 3.16
C PHE A 76 -3.46 19.85 4.12
N HIS A 77 -2.88 20.75 4.95
CA HIS A 77 -3.57 21.49 6.00
C HIS A 77 -4.90 22.13 5.55
N TYR A 78 -4.97 22.57 4.32
CA TYR A 78 -6.17 23.19 3.73
C TYR A 78 -7.35 22.21 3.62
N ALA A 79 -7.09 20.91 3.49
CA ALA A 79 -8.11 19.87 3.46
C ALA A 79 -8.70 19.58 4.85
N PHE A 80 -7.98 19.97 5.91
CA PHE A 80 -8.37 19.80 7.32
C PHE A 80 -8.81 21.11 8.00
N ALA A 81 -8.74 22.24 7.29
CA ALA A 81 -9.11 23.54 7.85
C ALA A 81 -10.61 23.58 8.23
N GLU A 82 -10.94 24.32 9.31
CA GLU A 82 -12.33 24.53 9.73
C GLU A 82 -13.14 25.22 8.64
N HIS A 83 -12.54 26.25 8.02
CA HIS A 83 -13.13 26.95 6.85
C HIS A 83 -12.40 26.51 5.58
N LYS A 84 -12.99 25.61 4.83
CA LYS A 84 -12.43 25.04 3.61
C LYS A 84 -12.75 25.91 2.39
N TYR A 85 -11.75 26.16 1.55
CA TYR A 85 -12.00 26.74 0.23
C TYR A 85 -12.76 25.72 -0.66
N PRO A 86 -13.74 26.15 -1.47
CA PRO A 86 -14.45 25.26 -2.37
C PRO A 86 -13.49 24.53 -3.33
N GLY A 87 -13.61 23.19 -3.40
CA GLY A 87 -12.82 22.38 -4.32
C GLY A 87 -11.55 21.75 -3.71
N VAL A 88 -11.27 21.97 -2.43
CA VAL A 88 -10.25 21.18 -1.71
C VAL A 88 -10.75 19.75 -1.48
N PRO A 89 -9.85 18.78 -1.22
CA PRO A 89 -10.24 17.44 -0.85
C PRO A 89 -11.22 17.41 0.32
N ASN A 90 -12.29 16.63 0.17
CA ASN A 90 -13.25 16.37 1.22
C ASN A 90 -13.04 14.94 1.73
N LEU A 91 -12.75 14.78 3.02
CA LEU A 91 -12.38 13.49 3.59
C LEU A 91 -12.86 13.34 5.04
N ASN A 92 -13.03 12.09 5.43
CA ASN A 92 -13.17 11.63 6.81
C ASN A 92 -11.90 10.85 7.17
N LEU A 93 -11.14 11.32 8.15
CA LEU A 93 -9.92 10.65 8.60
C LEU A 93 -10.23 9.72 9.77
N ASN A 94 -9.96 8.45 9.59
CA ASN A 94 -10.12 7.37 10.56
C ASN A 94 -8.73 6.95 11.06
N VAL A 95 -8.41 7.25 12.32
CA VAL A 95 -7.12 6.86 12.90
C VAL A 95 -7.16 5.41 13.32
N ILE A 96 -6.26 4.61 12.78
CA ILE A 96 -6.16 3.17 13.00
C ILE A 96 -4.95 2.81 13.88
N GLN A 97 -5.05 1.65 14.52
CA GLN A 97 -3.99 1.02 15.29
C GLN A 97 -3.71 -0.38 14.74
N ASN A 98 -2.71 -1.09 15.28
CA ASN A 98 -2.44 -2.49 14.91
C ASN A 98 -3.52 -3.44 15.47
N LYS A 99 -4.77 -3.25 15.03
CA LYS A 99 -5.96 -4.05 15.38
C LYS A 99 -6.84 -4.19 14.16
N ASN A 100 -7.48 -5.34 14.01
CA ASN A 100 -8.41 -5.57 12.92
C ASN A 100 -9.55 -4.54 12.91
N PHE A 101 -9.91 -4.09 11.74
CA PHE A 101 -11.03 -3.17 11.51
C PHE A 101 -11.74 -3.49 10.21
N MET A 102 -12.85 -2.80 9.97
CA MET A 102 -13.63 -2.97 8.75
C MET A 102 -13.61 -1.70 7.91
N ILE A 103 -13.49 -1.87 6.61
CA ILE A 103 -13.82 -0.83 5.63
C ILE A 103 -15.06 -1.35 4.88
N ARG A 104 -16.23 -0.82 5.21
CA ARG A 104 -17.52 -1.35 4.75
C ARG A 104 -17.64 -2.84 5.07
N ASP A 105 -17.68 -3.69 4.03
CA ASP A 105 -17.78 -5.15 4.10
C ASP A 105 -16.43 -5.87 4.10
N VAL A 106 -15.32 -5.13 3.97
CA VAL A 106 -13.97 -5.68 3.85
C VAL A 106 -13.24 -5.66 5.19
N ALA A 107 -12.84 -6.83 5.66
CA ALA A 107 -12.02 -6.98 6.87
C ALA A 107 -10.55 -6.67 6.58
N ILE A 108 -9.95 -5.79 7.37
CA ILE A 108 -8.55 -5.36 7.26
C ILE A 108 -7.78 -5.80 8.49
N THR A 109 -6.67 -6.49 8.29
CA THR A 109 -5.71 -6.83 9.35
C THR A 109 -4.43 -6.04 9.12
N PRO A 110 -4.10 -5.07 9.97
CA PRO A 110 -2.82 -4.38 9.91
C PRO A 110 -1.66 -5.31 10.26
N ILE A 111 -0.56 -5.13 9.54
CA ILE A 111 0.72 -5.83 9.75
C ILE A 111 1.76 -4.76 10.07
N GLU A 112 2.22 -4.68 11.32
CA GLU A 112 3.25 -3.72 11.71
C GLU A 112 4.62 -4.20 11.29
N VAL A 113 5.32 -3.39 10.49
CA VAL A 113 6.67 -3.68 10.03
C VAL A 113 7.57 -2.48 10.28
N LEU A 114 8.89 -2.65 10.18
CA LEU A 114 9.82 -1.54 10.36
C LEU A 114 10.39 -1.09 9.02
N HIS A 115 10.34 0.21 8.79
CA HIS A 115 11.07 0.95 7.78
C HIS A 115 12.26 1.66 8.44
N TYR A 116 13.43 1.04 8.47
CA TYR A 116 14.53 1.35 9.36
C TYR A 116 14.09 1.24 10.83
N LYS A 117 13.76 2.35 11.48
CA LYS A 117 13.26 2.41 12.86
C LYS A 117 11.80 2.88 12.96
N LEU A 118 11.23 3.24 11.83
CA LEU A 118 9.87 3.75 11.74
C LEU A 118 8.90 2.59 11.66
N PRO A 119 7.94 2.44 12.62
CA PRO A 119 6.83 1.52 12.46
C PRO A 119 5.93 1.99 11.31
N VAL A 120 5.68 1.11 10.36
CA VAL A 120 4.78 1.35 9.22
C VAL A 120 3.80 0.19 9.10
N PHE A 121 2.69 0.39 8.41
CA PHE A 121 1.70 -0.66 8.23
C PHE A 121 1.74 -1.27 6.84
N GLY A 122 1.80 -2.61 6.78
CA GLY A 122 1.24 -3.38 5.71
C GLY A 122 -0.17 -3.83 6.06
N TYR A 123 -0.83 -4.55 5.17
CA TYR A 123 -2.21 -4.97 5.36
C TYR A 123 -2.47 -6.36 4.79
N ARG A 124 -3.27 -7.16 5.51
CA ARG A 124 -3.89 -8.36 4.97
C ARG A 124 -5.37 -8.13 4.76
N ILE A 125 -5.86 -8.51 3.60
CA ILE A 125 -7.24 -8.38 3.15
C ILE A 125 -7.67 -9.74 2.55
N GLY A 126 -8.34 -10.55 3.36
CA GLY A 126 -8.67 -11.93 2.97
C GLY A 126 -7.42 -12.75 2.63
N ASP A 127 -7.33 -13.21 1.39
CA ASP A 127 -6.23 -14.01 0.85
C ASP A 127 -5.07 -13.17 0.29
N PHE A 128 -5.19 -11.85 0.30
CA PHE A 128 -4.18 -10.89 -0.16
C PHE A 128 -3.43 -10.24 0.99
N SER A 129 -2.11 -10.15 0.89
CA SER A 129 -1.26 -9.40 1.82
C SER A 129 -0.33 -8.44 1.08
N TYR A 130 -0.19 -7.25 1.62
CA TYR A 130 0.60 -6.16 1.05
C TYR A 130 1.56 -5.59 2.08
N ILE A 131 2.86 -5.66 1.80
CA ILE A 131 3.94 -5.10 2.60
C ILE A 131 4.82 -4.25 1.70
N THR A 132 5.00 -3.00 2.05
CA THR A 132 5.94 -2.09 1.37
C THR A 132 6.89 -1.48 2.38
N ASP A 133 8.05 -1.01 1.91
CA ASP A 133 9.03 -0.22 2.68
C ASP A 133 9.53 -0.89 3.97
N ALA A 134 9.52 -2.20 4.00
CA ALA A 134 9.99 -2.94 5.16
C ALA A 134 11.46 -3.35 5.04
N ASN A 135 12.17 -3.35 6.17
CA ASN A 135 13.46 -4.02 6.36
C ASN A 135 13.42 -5.02 7.52
N PHE A 136 12.28 -5.10 8.24
CA PHE A 136 12.08 -6.07 9.31
C PHE A 136 10.59 -6.34 9.52
N ILE A 137 10.24 -7.62 9.71
CA ILE A 137 8.92 -8.12 10.10
C ILE A 137 9.12 -9.06 11.29
N SER A 138 8.45 -8.79 12.41
CA SER A 138 8.53 -9.69 13.57
C SER A 138 7.83 -11.03 13.30
N ASP A 139 8.20 -12.07 14.03
CA ASP A 139 7.59 -13.40 13.85
C ASP A 139 6.07 -13.36 14.12
N SER A 140 5.63 -12.57 15.10
CA SER A 140 4.19 -12.40 15.38
C SER A 140 3.44 -11.71 14.22
N GLU A 141 4.07 -10.80 13.50
CA GLU A 141 3.49 -10.16 12.33
C GLU A 141 3.53 -11.07 11.08
N LYS A 142 4.60 -11.89 10.93
CA LYS A 142 4.66 -12.92 9.90
C LYS A 142 3.55 -13.96 10.05
N GLU A 143 3.18 -14.33 11.28
CA GLU A 143 2.05 -15.25 11.53
C GLU A 143 0.72 -14.73 10.96
N LYS A 144 0.50 -13.41 10.94
CA LYS A 144 -0.67 -12.80 10.32
C LYS A 144 -0.67 -12.93 8.79
N LEU A 145 0.50 -13.09 8.17
CA LEU A 145 0.67 -13.24 6.71
C LEU A 145 0.47 -14.68 6.23
N LYS A 146 0.62 -15.67 7.11
CA LYS A 146 0.46 -17.09 6.75
C LYS A 146 -0.94 -17.40 6.22
N GLY A 147 -0.99 -18.23 5.17
CA GLY A 147 -2.24 -18.59 4.49
C GLY A 147 -2.75 -17.51 3.53
N SER A 148 -1.96 -16.49 3.22
CA SER A 148 -2.23 -15.63 2.07
C SER A 148 -2.03 -16.41 0.79
N LYS A 149 -2.93 -16.25 -0.18
CA LYS A 149 -2.69 -16.77 -1.55
C LYS A 149 -1.72 -15.87 -2.30
N VAL A 150 -1.88 -14.57 -2.14
CA VAL A 150 -1.00 -13.58 -2.78
C VAL A 150 -0.34 -12.71 -1.72
N LEU A 151 0.97 -12.62 -1.80
CA LEU A 151 1.81 -11.70 -1.03
C LEU A 151 2.44 -10.67 -1.96
N VAL A 152 2.32 -9.40 -1.64
CA VAL A 152 3.10 -8.32 -2.23
C VAL A 152 4.12 -7.85 -1.20
N LEU A 153 5.41 -7.83 -1.57
CA LEU A 153 6.50 -7.52 -0.66
C LEU A 153 7.54 -6.62 -1.34
N ASN A 154 8.08 -5.64 -0.62
CA ASN A 154 9.13 -4.79 -1.18
C ASN A 154 10.47 -5.53 -1.34
N ALA A 155 11.17 -5.24 -2.45
CA ALA A 155 12.54 -5.64 -2.70
C ALA A 155 13.27 -4.50 -3.43
N LEU A 156 14.05 -3.70 -2.71
CA LEU A 156 14.58 -2.46 -3.28
C LEU A 156 15.68 -2.71 -4.33
N ARG A 157 16.61 -3.61 -4.02
CA ARG A 157 17.80 -3.90 -4.85
C ARG A 157 18.53 -5.16 -4.36
N LYS A 158 19.55 -5.60 -5.12
CA LYS A 158 20.36 -6.79 -4.75
C LYS A 158 21.31 -6.54 -3.57
N SER A 159 21.85 -5.32 -3.41
CA SER A 159 22.77 -4.97 -2.31
C SER A 159 22.02 -4.43 -1.10
N GLU A 160 22.64 -4.56 0.09
CA GLU A 160 22.04 -4.11 1.35
C GLU A 160 21.58 -2.65 1.35
N HIS A 161 20.49 -2.42 2.06
CA HIS A 161 19.91 -1.11 2.30
C HIS A 161 19.45 -0.99 3.76
N ILE A 162 19.60 0.19 4.34
CA ILE A 162 19.33 0.43 5.76
C ILE A 162 17.85 0.27 6.14
N SER A 163 16.94 0.52 5.20
CA SER A 163 15.50 0.61 5.48
C SER A 163 14.60 -0.28 4.61
N HIS A 164 15.16 -1.03 3.67
CA HIS A 164 14.39 -1.90 2.78
C HIS A 164 15.04 -3.27 2.65
N PHE A 165 14.23 -4.29 2.40
CA PHE A 165 14.74 -5.62 2.06
C PHE A 165 15.52 -5.60 0.75
N THR A 166 16.59 -6.39 0.71
CA THR A 166 17.24 -6.78 -0.55
C THR A 166 16.39 -7.82 -1.27
N LEU A 167 16.72 -8.10 -2.53
CA LEU A 167 16.07 -9.17 -3.30
C LEU A 167 16.13 -10.52 -2.55
N ASP A 168 17.32 -10.92 -2.09
CA ASP A 168 17.54 -12.20 -1.41
C ASP A 168 16.76 -12.28 -0.09
N GLN A 169 16.71 -11.17 0.67
CA GLN A 169 15.93 -11.10 1.91
C GLN A 169 14.44 -11.20 1.64
N ALA A 170 13.92 -10.51 0.61
CA ALA A 170 12.52 -10.58 0.23
C ALA A 170 12.14 -11.99 -0.24
N VAL A 171 12.98 -12.64 -1.04
CA VAL A 171 12.78 -14.04 -1.47
C VAL A 171 12.74 -14.99 -0.27
N ALA A 172 13.68 -14.86 0.68
CA ALA A 172 13.70 -15.71 1.87
C ALA A 172 12.42 -15.54 2.73
N ILE A 173 11.94 -14.30 2.91
CA ILE A 173 10.71 -14.00 3.64
C ILE A 173 9.49 -14.56 2.89
N ALA A 174 9.43 -14.40 1.57
CA ALA A 174 8.35 -14.94 0.76
C ALA A 174 8.24 -16.47 0.89
N GLN A 175 9.38 -17.16 0.86
CA GLN A 175 9.45 -18.61 1.07
C GLN A 175 9.07 -19.03 2.50
N GLU A 176 9.45 -18.25 3.51
CA GLU A 176 9.05 -18.49 4.91
C GLU A 176 7.55 -18.33 5.12
N ILE A 177 6.93 -17.32 4.52
CA ILE A 177 5.48 -17.09 4.59
C ILE A 177 4.70 -18.14 3.81
N GLY A 178 5.23 -18.56 2.65
CA GLY A 178 4.68 -19.63 1.84
C GLY A 178 3.36 -19.28 1.17
N ALA A 179 3.19 -18.05 0.68
CA ALA A 179 2.06 -17.68 -0.17
C ALA A 179 2.12 -18.44 -1.51
N GLU A 180 0.97 -18.70 -2.12
CA GLU A 180 0.90 -19.40 -3.42
C GLU A 180 1.63 -18.60 -4.51
N GLN A 181 1.52 -17.28 -4.44
CA GLN A 181 2.18 -16.35 -5.35
C GLN A 181 2.69 -15.13 -4.58
N THR A 182 3.93 -14.72 -4.84
CA THR A 182 4.52 -13.49 -4.31
C THR A 182 4.89 -12.55 -5.45
N TYR A 183 4.53 -11.27 -5.31
CA TYR A 183 4.96 -10.21 -6.22
C TYR A 183 5.87 -9.22 -5.49
N LEU A 184 7.09 -9.04 -6.01
CA LEU A 184 8.05 -8.09 -5.46
C LEU A 184 7.84 -6.70 -6.08
N ILE A 185 7.82 -5.70 -5.22
CA ILE A 185 7.56 -4.29 -5.56
C ILE A 185 8.67 -3.37 -5.03
N HIS A 186 8.51 -2.07 -5.24
CA HIS A 186 9.39 -1.01 -4.71
C HIS A 186 10.85 -1.15 -5.18
N MET A 187 11.04 -1.58 -6.41
CA MET A 187 12.36 -1.81 -7.01
C MET A 187 12.99 -0.49 -7.44
N SER A 188 14.25 -0.28 -7.07
CA SER A 188 15.05 0.82 -7.60
C SER A 188 15.71 0.45 -8.93
N HIS A 189 16.27 1.45 -9.62
CA HIS A 189 17.07 1.25 -10.83
C HIS A 189 18.30 0.33 -10.63
N GLN A 190 18.69 0.07 -9.38
CA GLN A 190 19.81 -0.83 -9.04
C GLN A 190 19.39 -2.31 -8.95
N MET A 191 18.10 -2.62 -9.15
CA MET A 191 17.63 -4.00 -9.21
C MET A 191 18.18 -4.74 -10.42
N GLY A 192 18.25 -4.10 -11.56
CA GLY A 192 18.61 -4.67 -12.86
C GLY A 192 17.42 -4.62 -13.84
N LEU A 193 17.56 -5.29 -14.97
CA LEU A 193 16.49 -5.37 -15.96
C LEU A 193 15.41 -6.34 -15.48
N HIS A 194 14.15 -5.91 -15.54
CA HIS A 194 12.99 -6.65 -15.03
C HIS A 194 12.97 -8.10 -15.55
N ALA A 195 13.04 -8.31 -16.85
CA ALA A 195 12.95 -9.64 -17.45
C ALA A 195 14.11 -10.57 -17.07
N GLU A 196 15.32 -10.03 -16.85
CA GLU A 196 16.47 -10.81 -16.43
C GLU A 196 16.30 -11.26 -14.98
N VAL A 197 16.00 -10.31 -14.06
CA VAL A 197 15.84 -10.62 -12.64
C VAL A 197 14.64 -11.53 -12.42
N ASP A 198 13.51 -11.28 -13.08
CA ASP A 198 12.30 -12.10 -12.94
C ASP A 198 12.55 -13.56 -13.34
N SER A 199 13.35 -13.80 -14.39
CA SER A 199 13.69 -15.14 -14.85
C SER A 199 14.60 -15.93 -13.90
N GLU A 200 15.30 -15.26 -12.97
CA GLU A 200 16.19 -15.86 -11.98
C GLU A 200 15.46 -16.19 -10.66
N LEU A 201 14.21 -15.72 -10.48
CA LEU A 201 13.46 -15.91 -9.24
C LEU A 201 12.92 -17.33 -9.09
N PRO A 202 12.77 -17.82 -7.86
CA PRO A 202 12.12 -19.11 -7.59
C PRO A 202 10.68 -19.13 -8.10
N GLU A 203 10.18 -20.34 -8.40
CA GLU A 203 8.77 -20.55 -8.75
C GLU A 203 7.82 -19.95 -7.69
N GLY A 204 6.77 -19.28 -8.14
CA GLY A 204 5.80 -18.59 -7.28
C GLY A 204 6.24 -17.21 -6.78
N ILE A 205 7.42 -16.72 -7.20
CA ILE A 205 7.91 -15.38 -6.89
C ILE A 205 8.23 -14.64 -8.19
N ASN A 206 7.63 -13.46 -8.39
CA ASN A 206 7.85 -12.64 -9.59
C ASN A 206 8.03 -11.17 -9.22
N LEU A 207 8.66 -10.41 -10.11
CA LEU A 207 8.63 -8.95 -10.03
C LEU A 207 7.28 -8.43 -10.51
N ALA A 208 6.70 -7.50 -9.76
CA ALA A 208 5.51 -6.80 -10.22
C ALA A 208 5.82 -5.80 -11.33
N TYR A 209 4.81 -5.41 -12.08
CA TYR A 209 4.87 -4.36 -13.10
C TYR A 209 3.59 -3.54 -13.10
N ASP A 210 3.66 -2.33 -13.63
CA ASP A 210 2.50 -1.43 -13.71
C ASP A 210 1.39 -2.00 -14.59
N GLY A 211 0.17 -2.09 -14.05
CA GLY A 211 -0.97 -2.69 -14.72
C GLY A 211 -1.13 -4.19 -14.47
N LEU A 212 -0.29 -4.80 -13.61
CA LEU A 212 -0.50 -6.19 -13.19
C LEU A 212 -1.84 -6.31 -12.44
N ALA A 213 -2.70 -7.20 -12.91
CA ALA A 213 -3.98 -7.53 -12.27
C ALA A 213 -3.99 -9.00 -11.83
N VAL A 214 -4.44 -9.24 -10.61
CA VAL A 214 -4.52 -10.57 -10.00
C VAL A 214 -5.94 -10.80 -9.47
N ASN A 215 -6.53 -11.93 -9.81
CA ASN A 215 -7.84 -12.34 -9.29
C ASN A 215 -7.64 -13.40 -8.20
N LEU A 216 -8.38 -13.27 -7.10
CA LEU A 216 -8.30 -14.13 -5.91
C LEU A 216 -9.60 -14.88 -5.67
#